data_7702e4cf6bfcaaec2718982100037926
#
_entry.id   7702e4cf6bfcaaec2718982100037926
#
_cell.length_a   1.000
_cell.length_b   1.000
_cell.length_c   1.000
_cell.angle_alpha   90.00
_cell.angle_beta   90.00
_cell.angle_gamma   90.00
#
_symmetry.space_group_name_H-M   'P 1'
#
loop_
_entity.id
_entity.type
_entity.pdbx_description
1 polymer ?
#
loop_
_entity_poly.entity_id
_entity_poly.type
_entity_poly.pdbx_seq_one_letter_code
_entity_poly.pdbx_strand_id
1 'polypeptide(L)'
;VVFSTNYQYMCSQTGQQMIQDKIHEYGLTGVVICSCSPRMHEQTFRKTCEKAGLNPYMVEIANIREQCSWIHKDKEAGTEKAIILGRAAIAKVHLNAPLTAGSSPVTKRALVIGGGIAGIQTALDIAEAGFEVDIVEKQPTIGGKMTQIDKTFPTLDCAACILTPKMVDCAQNEKIHIYSYSEVESVGGFVGNFHVKIRRKARFVKEDVCTGCGLCTEKCPQKKVPNEFNLGMDNRRAIYIPFAQAVPKVATIDPNYCNMLKNGKCGVCAKVCSAGAIDYKQTDTFIEQEYGAIVAATGFNPIDLSKFDEFAYSQSPDVVSSLEFERLMNAAGPTSGTLLRPSDGTHPKTIVFVQCVGSRCDGAEKGKPYCSKTVSYTHLTLPT
;
A
#
# COMPACT_ATOMS: atom_id res chain seq x y z
N VAL A 1 41.74 -11.43 15.98
CA VAL A 1 41.70 -9.98 15.69
C VAL A 1 43.13 -9.48 15.68
N VAL A 2 43.55 -8.94 14.53
CA VAL A 2 44.92 -8.43 14.32
C VAL A 2 45.03 -6.96 14.77
N PHE A 3 44.00 -6.19 14.50
CA PHE A 3 43.91 -4.77 14.83
C PHE A 3 42.56 -4.41 15.41
N SER A 4 42.53 -3.49 16.36
CA SER A 4 41.29 -2.95 16.95
C SER A 4 41.49 -1.47 17.28
N THR A 5 40.52 -0.65 16.96
CA THR A 5 40.56 0.80 17.25
C THR A 5 39.12 1.34 17.40
N ASN A 6 39.00 2.56 17.84
CA ASN A 6 37.74 3.29 17.87
C ASN A 6 37.87 4.63 17.13
N TYR A 7 36.75 5.13 16.64
CA TYR A 7 36.61 6.45 16.06
C TYR A 7 35.19 6.96 16.22
N GLN A 8 35.05 8.22 16.53
CA GLN A 8 33.75 8.79 16.90
C GLN A 8 32.73 8.74 15.76
N TYR A 9 33.17 8.94 14.52
CA TYR A 9 32.31 8.98 13.32
C TYR A 9 32.87 8.05 12.24
N MET A 10 32.76 6.75 12.45
CA MET A 10 33.33 5.73 11.57
C MET A 10 32.78 5.81 10.12
N CYS A 11 31.53 6.24 9.95
CA CYS A 11 30.91 6.42 8.62
C CYS A 11 31.32 7.71 7.91
N SER A 12 32.02 8.64 8.58
CA SER A 12 32.57 9.85 7.96
C SER A 12 33.71 9.53 6.98
N GLN A 13 34.04 10.47 6.12
CA GLN A 13 35.16 10.30 5.17
C GLN A 13 36.48 9.93 5.87
N THR A 14 36.79 10.59 6.99
CA THR A 14 38.01 10.29 7.77
C THR A 14 37.96 8.87 8.36
N GLY A 15 36.79 8.44 8.90
CA GLY A 15 36.62 7.07 9.42
C GLY A 15 36.74 6.02 8.33
N GLN A 16 36.16 6.28 7.16
CA GLN A 16 36.29 5.40 6.00
C GLN A 16 37.74 5.32 5.49
N GLN A 17 38.48 6.45 5.45
CA GLN A 17 39.89 6.45 5.06
C GLN A 17 40.72 5.63 6.05
N MET A 18 40.47 5.79 7.37
CA MET A 18 41.16 5.00 8.39
C MET A 18 40.94 3.50 8.19
N ILE A 19 39.72 3.07 7.83
CA ILE A 19 39.43 1.65 7.54
C ILE A 19 40.31 1.18 6.36
N GLN A 20 40.37 1.96 5.27
CA GLN A 20 41.16 1.62 4.09
C GLN A 20 42.65 1.52 4.42
N ASP A 21 43.19 2.49 5.17
CA ASP A 21 44.58 2.52 5.57
C ASP A 21 44.93 1.28 6.42
N LYS A 22 44.05 0.90 7.33
CA LYS A 22 44.30 -0.26 8.18
C LYS A 22 44.13 -1.61 7.47
N ILE A 23 43.28 -1.69 6.44
CA ILE A 23 43.23 -2.86 5.56
C ILE A 23 44.59 -3.07 4.87
N HIS A 24 45.18 -2.00 4.33
CA HIS A 24 46.49 -2.05 3.66
C HIS A 24 47.62 -2.31 4.63
N GLU A 25 47.65 -1.58 5.75
CA GLU A 25 48.75 -1.65 6.74
C GLU A 25 48.90 -3.05 7.36
N TYR A 26 47.78 -3.69 7.65
CA TYR A 26 47.75 -5.01 8.35
C TYR A 26 47.41 -6.17 7.43
N GLY A 27 47.13 -5.96 6.15
CA GLY A 27 46.71 -7.01 5.23
C GLY A 27 45.43 -7.68 5.67
N LEU A 28 44.41 -6.92 6.14
CA LEU A 28 43.20 -7.46 6.73
C LEU A 28 42.39 -8.25 5.71
N THR A 29 41.93 -9.44 6.11
CA THR A 29 41.09 -10.32 5.30
C THR A 29 39.61 -10.23 5.65
N GLY A 30 39.25 -9.50 6.71
CA GLY A 30 37.89 -9.24 7.14
C GLY A 30 37.80 -8.05 8.08
N VAL A 31 36.68 -7.36 8.09
CA VAL A 31 36.43 -6.15 8.90
C VAL A 31 35.11 -6.29 9.65
N VAL A 32 35.13 -5.94 10.94
CA VAL A 32 33.92 -5.82 11.75
C VAL A 32 33.78 -4.39 12.23
N ILE A 33 32.61 -3.81 12.00
CA ILE A 33 32.24 -2.46 12.42
C ILE A 33 31.20 -2.56 13.55
N CYS A 34 31.60 -2.23 14.77
CA CYS A 34 30.67 -2.15 15.89
C CYS A 34 30.09 -0.74 15.98
N SER A 35 28.89 -0.53 15.42
CA SER A 35 28.29 0.81 15.31
C SER A 35 26.76 0.78 15.28
N CYS A 36 26.13 1.61 14.46
CA CYS A 36 24.69 1.70 14.26
C CYS A 36 24.14 0.59 13.34
N SER A 37 22.85 0.68 13.02
CA SER A 37 22.15 -0.31 12.20
C SER A 37 22.84 -0.54 10.84
N PRO A 38 23.03 -1.80 10.42
CA PRO A 38 23.49 -2.14 9.08
C PRO A 38 22.58 -1.58 7.98
N ARG A 39 21.26 -1.42 8.25
CA ARG A 39 20.30 -0.82 7.29
C ARG A 39 20.72 0.55 6.77
N MET A 40 21.44 1.33 7.57
CA MET A 40 21.85 2.68 7.18
C MET A 40 23.21 2.72 6.47
N HIS A 41 24.18 1.91 6.93
CA HIS A 41 25.59 2.11 6.54
C HIS A 41 26.27 0.86 5.99
N GLU A 42 25.58 -0.25 5.81
CA GLU A 42 26.18 -1.47 5.27
C GLU A 42 26.84 -1.22 3.90
N GLN A 43 26.12 -0.56 3.00
CA GLN A 43 26.62 -0.23 1.68
C GLN A 43 27.82 0.72 1.74
N THR A 44 27.84 1.66 2.68
CA THR A 44 28.95 2.58 2.88
C THR A 44 30.23 1.83 3.26
N PHE A 45 30.14 0.92 4.25
CA PHE A 45 31.31 0.17 4.71
C PHE A 45 31.74 -0.90 3.71
N ARG A 46 30.81 -1.56 3.01
CA ARG A 46 31.15 -2.50 1.93
C ARG A 46 31.93 -1.82 0.81
N LYS A 47 31.44 -0.66 0.33
CA LYS A 47 32.15 0.14 -0.68
C LYS A 47 33.50 0.68 -0.19
N THR A 48 33.59 1.01 1.10
CA THR A 48 34.85 1.47 1.72
C THR A 48 35.91 0.37 1.69
N CYS A 49 35.54 -0.84 2.06
CA CYS A 49 36.43 -2.00 2.05
C CYS A 49 36.78 -2.45 0.62
N GLU A 50 35.83 -2.40 -0.29
CA GLU A 50 36.03 -2.70 -1.71
C GLU A 50 37.06 -1.75 -2.35
N LYS A 51 37.01 -0.45 -2.03
CA LYS A 51 38.03 0.53 -2.47
C LYS A 51 39.44 0.22 -1.99
N ALA A 52 39.56 -0.46 -0.85
CA ALA A 52 40.83 -0.93 -0.33
C ALA A 52 41.22 -2.35 -0.84
N GLY A 53 40.48 -2.91 -1.80
CA GLY A 53 40.75 -4.22 -2.37
C GLY A 53 40.24 -5.41 -1.53
N LEU A 54 39.53 -5.17 -0.43
CA LEU A 54 38.91 -6.23 0.35
C LEU A 54 37.54 -6.58 -0.24
N ASN A 55 37.27 -7.88 -0.39
CA ASN A 55 35.95 -8.33 -0.88
C ASN A 55 34.82 -7.76 0.00
N PRO A 56 33.78 -7.10 -0.58
CA PRO A 56 32.73 -6.39 0.16
C PRO A 56 31.88 -7.31 1.05
N TYR A 57 31.90 -8.62 0.83
CA TYR A 57 31.19 -9.60 1.67
C TYR A 57 31.99 -10.09 2.87
N MET A 58 33.26 -9.66 2.99
CA MET A 58 34.11 -9.88 4.15
C MET A 58 34.00 -8.75 5.21
N VAL A 59 32.81 -8.12 5.26
CA VAL A 59 32.50 -7.00 6.18
C VAL A 59 31.22 -7.34 6.95
N GLU A 60 31.26 -7.22 8.27
CA GLU A 60 30.09 -7.38 9.15
C GLU A 60 29.91 -6.15 10.03
N ILE A 61 28.66 -5.87 10.38
CA ILE A 61 28.29 -4.78 11.28
C ILE A 61 27.61 -5.34 12.50
N ALA A 62 28.18 -5.13 13.67
CA ALA A 62 27.54 -5.37 14.96
C ALA A 62 26.75 -4.12 15.35
N ASN A 63 25.43 -4.22 15.41
CA ASN A 63 24.55 -3.11 15.81
C ASN A 63 24.57 -2.92 17.32
N ILE A 64 25.52 -2.14 17.82
CA ILE A 64 25.67 -1.86 19.24
C ILE A 64 24.95 -0.57 19.69
N ARG A 65 24.39 0.21 18.77
CA ARG A 65 23.60 1.39 19.09
C ARG A 65 22.15 1.03 19.38
N GLU A 66 21.41 0.56 18.38
CA GLU A 66 19.98 0.27 18.52
C GLU A 66 19.72 -0.97 19.40
N GLN A 67 20.60 -1.95 19.34
CA GLN A 67 20.44 -3.21 20.10
C GLN A 67 21.10 -3.21 21.47
N CYS A 68 21.91 -2.21 21.80
CA CYS A 68 22.58 -2.11 23.11
C CYS A 68 22.34 -0.76 23.77
N SER A 69 22.98 0.33 23.33
CA SER A 69 22.97 1.61 24.04
C SER A 69 21.59 2.28 24.10
N TRP A 70 20.72 2.04 23.13
CA TRP A 70 19.37 2.65 23.12
C TRP A 70 18.35 1.92 23.98
N ILE A 71 18.51 0.61 24.17
CA ILE A 71 17.51 -0.22 24.85
C ILE A 71 17.91 -0.62 26.28
N HIS A 72 19.19 -0.48 26.64
CA HIS A 72 19.68 -0.75 27.99
C HIS A 72 19.88 0.55 28.75
N LYS A 73 19.21 0.67 29.91
CA LYS A 73 19.45 1.77 30.86
C LYS A 73 20.71 1.51 31.70
N ASP A 74 20.97 0.24 31.97
CA ASP A 74 22.17 -0.19 32.66
C ASP A 74 23.34 -0.29 31.68
N LYS A 75 24.44 0.40 32.02
CA LYS A 75 25.63 0.48 31.18
C LYS A 75 26.40 -0.88 31.15
N GLU A 76 26.40 -1.63 32.24
CA GLU A 76 27.12 -2.91 32.31
C GLU A 76 26.44 -3.94 31.41
N ALA A 77 25.12 -4.13 31.56
CA ALA A 77 24.34 -5.03 30.71
C ALA A 77 24.41 -4.65 29.24
N GLY A 78 24.37 -3.34 28.91
CA GLY A 78 24.55 -2.85 27.55
C GLY A 78 25.94 -3.18 26.99
N THR A 79 26.98 -3.07 27.80
CA THR A 79 28.37 -3.38 27.42
C THR A 79 28.58 -4.87 27.22
N GLU A 80 28.08 -5.71 28.11
CA GLU A 80 28.14 -7.18 27.96
C GLU A 80 27.48 -7.63 26.66
N LYS A 81 26.31 -7.12 26.37
CA LYS A 81 25.63 -7.41 25.12
C LYS A 81 26.39 -6.92 23.88
N ALA A 82 26.98 -5.73 23.92
CA ALA A 82 27.81 -5.22 22.84
C ALA A 82 29.05 -6.12 22.59
N ILE A 83 29.67 -6.63 23.62
CA ILE A 83 30.78 -7.59 23.52
C ILE A 83 30.30 -8.90 22.86
N ILE A 84 29.15 -9.42 23.25
CA ILE A 84 28.59 -10.65 22.67
C ILE A 84 28.30 -10.42 21.15
N LEU A 85 27.65 -9.31 20.78
CA LEU A 85 27.37 -9.00 19.39
C LEU A 85 28.64 -8.80 18.57
N GLY A 86 29.65 -8.11 19.13
CA GLY A 86 30.94 -7.93 18.48
C GLY A 86 31.65 -9.27 18.24
N ARG A 87 31.66 -10.15 19.25
CA ARG A 87 32.24 -11.51 19.12
C ARG A 87 31.51 -12.34 18.09
N ALA A 88 30.17 -12.27 18.05
CA ALA A 88 29.36 -12.98 17.04
C ALA A 88 29.69 -12.48 15.62
N ALA A 89 29.80 -11.17 15.43
CA ALA A 89 30.19 -10.59 14.14
C ALA A 89 31.60 -10.98 13.71
N ILE A 90 32.58 -11.02 14.65
CA ILE A 90 33.94 -11.50 14.39
C ILE A 90 33.91 -12.98 13.98
N ALA A 91 33.21 -13.83 14.70
CA ALA A 91 33.07 -15.24 14.34
C ALA A 91 32.42 -15.42 12.95
N LYS A 92 31.40 -14.61 12.65
CA LYS A 92 30.73 -14.63 11.35
C LYS A 92 31.69 -14.25 10.21
N VAL A 93 32.42 -13.13 10.34
CA VAL A 93 33.42 -12.73 9.31
C VAL A 93 34.49 -13.80 9.11
N HIS A 94 34.93 -14.45 10.20
CA HIS A 94 35.90 -15.54 10.10
C HIS A 94 35.40 -16.73 9.29
N LEU A 95 34.08 -16.98 9.33
CA LEU A 95 33.44 -18.07 8.61
C LEU A 95 32.90 -17.65 7.21
N ASN A 96 32.87 -16.37 6.91
CA ASN A 96 32.45 -15.87 5.61
C ASN A 96 33.44 -16.28 4.50
N ALA A 97 32.91 -16.49 3.34
CA ALA A 97 33.70 -16.66 2.11
C ALA A 97 33.57 -15.42 1.21
N PRO A 98 34.61 -15.06 0.46
CA PRO A 98 34.51 -14.02 -0.57
C PRO A 98 33.45 -14.40 -1.61
N LEU A 99 32.46 -13.55 -1.77
CA LEU A 99 31.40 -13.77 -2.75
C LEU A 99 31.64 -12.85 -3.97
N THR A 100 31.26 -13.35 -5.13
CA THR A 100 31.20 -12.56 -6.35
C THR A 100 29.76 -12.19 -6.63
N ALA A 101 29.48 -10.91 -6.80
CA ALA A 101 28.16 -10.47 -7.19
C ALA A 101 27.81 -11.01 -8.58
N GLY A 102 26.73 -11.75 -8.66
CA GLY A 102 26.15 -12.12 -9.95
C GLY A 102 25.50 -10.92 -10.61
N SER A 103 25.47 -10.88 -11.94
CA SER A 103 24.70 -9.92 -12.71
C SER A 103 23.64 -10.66 -13.53
N SER A 104 22.45 -10.11 -13.56
CA SER A 104 21.36 -10.58 -14.40
C SER A 104 20.74 -9.41 -15.12
N PRO A 105 20.35 -9.53 -16.39
CA PRO A 105 19.58 -8.49 -17.05
C PRO A 105 18.28 -8.25 -16.29
N VAL A 106 17.84 -7.00 -16.20
CA VAL A 106 16.61 -6.61 -15.50
C VAL A 106 15.60 -6.11 -16.52
N THR A 107 14.40 -6.68 -16.48
CA THR A 107 13.26 -6.20 -17.27
C THR A 107 12.91 -4.76 -16.85
N LYS A 108 12.96 -3.82 -17.81
CA LYS A 108 12.76 -2.38 -17.53
C LYS A 108 11.26 -2.00 -17.50
N ARG A 109 10.48 -2.78 -16.78
CA ARG A 109 9.06 -2.57 -16.55
C ARG A 109 8.73 -2.93 -15.11
N ALA A 110 7.89 -2.15 -14.44
CA ALA A 110 7.47 -2.41 -13.07
C ALA A 110 5.99 -2.77 -13.00
N LEU A 111 5.62 -3.56 -12.00
CA LEU A 111 4.24 -3.84 -11.64
C LEU A 111 3.93 -3.16 -10.31
N VAL A 112 2.82 -2.43 -10.24
CA VAL A 112 2.26 -1.89 -9.01
C VAL A 112 0.93 -2.59 -8.72
N ILE A 113 0.87 -3.30 -7.60
CA ILE A 113 -0.33 -4.01 -7.16
C ILE A 113 -1.11 -3.12 -6.21
N GLY A 114 -2.24 -2.60 -6.68
CA GLY A 114 -3.12 -1.68 -5.98
C GLY A 114 -3.05 -0.25 -6.53
N GLY A 115 -4.18 0.24 -7.00
CA GLY A 115 -4.37 1.58 -7.58
C GLY A 115 -4.82 2.62 -6.55
N GLY A 116 -4.48 2.48 -5.26
CA GLY A 116 -4.66 3.53 -4.25
C GLY A 116 -3.61 4.62 -4.37
N ILE A 117 -3.67 5.65 -3.49
CA ILE A 117 -2.76 6.80 -3.54
C ILE A 117 -1.27 6.41 -3.55
N ALA A 118 -0.89 5.40 -2.76
CA ALA A 118 0.49 4.91 -2.74
C ALA A 118 0.91 4.29 -4.08
N GLY A 119 0.04 3.47 -4.68
CA GLY A 119 0.31 2.86 -5.98
C GLY A 119 0.33 3.89 -7.12
N ILE A 120 -0.60 4.84 -7.10
CA ILE A 120 -0.66 5.96 -8.06
C ILE A 120 0.63 6.77 -8.01
N GLN A 121 1.05 7.21 -6.81
CA GLN A 121 2.28 7.99 -6.66
C GLN A 121 3.51 7.19 -7.10
N THR A 122 3.61 5.93 -6.70
CA THR A 122 4.70 5.04 -7.13
C THR A 122 4.77 4.90 -8.65
N ALA A 123 3.62 4.74 -9.30
CA ALA A 123 3.58 4.61 -10.76
C ALA A 123 4.02 5.91 -11.46
N LEU A 124 3.59 7.06 -10.95
CA LEU A 124 4.03 8.36 -11.46
C LEU A 124 5.54 8.54 -11.31
N ASP A 125 6.10 8.24 -10.14
CA ASP A 125 7.54 8.36 -9.87
C ASP A 125 8.38 7.42 -10.78
N ILE A 126 7.91 6.18 -11.01
CA ILE A 126 8.55 5.22 -11.90
C ILE A 126 8.49 5.69 -13.36
N ALA A 127 7.34 6.21 -13.80
CA ALA A 127 7.17 6.73 -15.14
C ALA A 127 8.02 8.00 -15.40
N GLU A 128 8.13 8.88 -14.40
CA GLU A 128 9.01 10.06 -14.44
C GLU A 128 10.48 9.65 -14.55
N ALA A 129 10.88 8.58 -13.88
CA ALA A 129 12.23 8.00 -14.03
C ALA A 129 12.48 7.33 -15.40
N GLY A 130 11.46 7.29 -16.28
CA GLY A 130 11.57 6.82 -17.66
C GLY A 130 11.19 5.37 -17.91
N PHE A 131 10.66 4.65 -16.92
CA PHE A 131 10.33 3.24 -17.03
C PHE A 131 8.84 3.02 -17.27
N GLU A 132 8.51 1.93 -17.96
CA GLU A 132 7.15 1.42 -18.11
C GLU A 132 6.64 0.88 -16.76
N VAL A 133 5.36 1.13 -16.47
CA VAL A 133 4.72 0.63 -15.25
C VAL A 133 3.26 0.25 -15.46
N ASP A 134 2.89 -0.91 -14.96
CA ASP A 134 1.53 -1.40 -14.97
C ASP A 134 0.92 -1.28 -13.57
N ILE A 135 -0.28 -0.72 -13.45
CA ILE A 135 -1.08 -0.70 -12.23
C ILE A 135 -2.16 -1.77 -12.34
N VAL A 136 -2.19 -2.72 -11.40
CA VAL A 136 -3.27 -3.70 -11.29
C VAL A 136 -4.16 -3.34 -10.11
N GLU A 137 -5.44 -3.03 -10.38
CA GLU A 137 -6.43 -2.64 -9.38
C GLU A 137 -7.67 -3.55 -9.43
N LYS A 138 -8.02 -4.12 -8.27
CA LYS A 138 -9.16 -5.05 -8.14
C LYS A 138 -10.53 -4.39 -8.33
N GLN A 139 -10.62 -3.09 -8.02
CA GLN A 139 -11.83 -2.31 -8.18
C GLN A 139 -12.00 -1.83 -9.64
N PRO A 140 -13.21 -1.46 -10.06
CA PRO A 140 -13.45 -0.93 -11.40
C PRO A 140 -12.73 0.39 -11.73
N THR A 141 -12.12 1.04 -10.75
CA THR A 141 -11.42 2.33 -10.86
C THR A 141 -10.23 2.36 -9.91
N ILE A 142 -9.22 3.15 -10.23
CA ILE A 142 -8.15 3.48 -9.28
C ILE A 142 -8.62 4.54 -8.28
N GLY A 143 -7.79 4.84 -7.26
CA GLY A 143 -8.04 5.84 -6.22
C GLY A 143 -8.08 5.24 -4.82
N GLY A 144 -8.51 3.98 -4.68
CA GLY A 144 -8.52 3.26 -3.41
C GLY A 144 -9.39 3.95 -2.34
N LYS A 145 -9.04 3.76 -1.07
CA LYS A 145 -9.82 4.31 0.06
C LYS A 145 -9.77 5.83 0.17
N MET A 146 -8.78 6.49 -0.43
CA MET A 146 -8.72 7.95 -0.42
C MET A 146 -9.90 8.59 -1.18
N THR A 147 -10.55 7.86 -2.09
CA THR A 147 -11.79 8.31 -2.75
C THR A 147 -13.00 8.32 -1.81
N GLN A 148 -12.93 7.61 -0.70
CA GLN A 148 -14.02 7.44 0.26
C GLN A 148 -13.96 8.41 1.43
N ILE A 149 -12.81 9.05 1.69
CA ILE A 149 -12.65 10.03 2.76
C ILE A 149 -12.93 11.45 2.26
N ASP A 150 -13.32 12.34 3.17
CA ASP A 150 -13.58 13.75 2.87
C ASP A 150 -12.30 14.58 2.96
N LYS A 151 -11.57 14.46 4.04
CA LYS A 151 -10.36 15.23 4.33
C LYS A 151 -9.15 14.35 4.60
N THR A 152 -7.97 14.87 4.29
CA THR A 152 -6.69 14.25 4.66
C THR A 152 -6.17 14.80 5.99
N PHE A 153 -5.51 13.96 6.79
CA PHE A 153 -4.90 14.34 8.05
C PHE A 153 -3.37 14.43 7.94
N PRO A 154 -2.71 15.34 8.62
CA PRO A 154 -3.24 16.36 9.56
C PRO A 154 -3.63 17.68 8.89
N THR A 155 -3.47 17.83 7.58
CA THR A 155 -3.60 19.10 6.85
C THR A 155 -5.04 19.53 6.62
N LEU A 156 -6.01 18.61 6.75
CA LEU A 156 -7.44 18.81 6.47
C LEU A 156 -7.73 19.25 5.03
N ASP A 157 -6.85 18.88 4.10
CA ASP A 157 -7.06 19.13 2.69
C ASP A 157 -8.18 18.25 2.13
N CYS A 158 -8.81 18.71 1.06
CA CYS A 158 -9.81 17.93 0.34
C CYS A 158 -9.17 16.69 -0.31
N ALA A 159 -9.55 15.50 0.11
CA ALA A 159 -8.98 14.25 -0.40
C ALA A 159 -9.17 14.09 -1.91
N ALA A 160 -10.36 14.40 -2.43
CA ALA A 160 -10.66 14.34 -3.85
C ALA A 160 -9.83 15.35 -4.67
N CYS A 161 -9.57 16.55 -4.10
CA CYS A 161 -8.80 17.60 -4.76
C CYS A 161 -7.32 17.23 -4.93
N ILE A 162 -6.77 16.46 -4.01
CA ILE A 162 -5.39 15.95 -4.11
C ILE A 162 -5.33 14.72 -5.03
N LEU A 163 -6.27 13.80 -4.88
CA LEU A 163 -6.22 12.50 -5.54
C LEU A 163 -6.61 12.57 -7.02
N THR A 164 -7.66 13.33 -7.37
CA THR A 164 -8.20 13.33 -8.73
C THR A 164 -7.17 13.75 -9.78
N PRO A 165 -6.37 14.82 -9.60
CA PRO A 165 -5.31 15.16 -10.55
C PRO A 165 -4.33 14.02 -10.76
N LYS A 166 -3.86 13.37 -9.71
CA LYS A 166 -2.93 12.24 -9.79
C LYS A 166 -3.51 11.03 -10.53
N MET A 167 -4.81 10.75 -10.36
CA MET A 167 -5.51 9.70 -11.12
C MET A 167 -5.56 10.03 -12.61
N VAL A 168 -5.80 11.30 -12.95
CA VAL A 168 -5.82 11.78 -14.34
C VAL A 168 -4.41 11.74 -14.95
N ASP A 169 -3.40 12.19 -14.20
CA ASP A 169 -2.00 12.13 -14.63
C ASP A 169 -1.58 10.69 -14.94
N CYS A 170 -1.96 9.71 -14.10
CA CYS A 170 -1.74 8.29 -14.40
C CYS A 170 -2.41 7.84 -15.69
N ALA A 171 -3.66 8.28 -15.94
CA ALA A 171 -4.40 7.86 -17.13
C ALA A 171 -3.89 8.51 -18.43
N GLN A 172 -3.24 9.66 -18.32
CA GLN A 172 -2.70 10.41 -19.47
C GLN A 172 -1.22 10.09 -19.77
N ASN A 173 -0.53 9.43 -18.83
CA ASN A 173 0.88 9.12 -19.01
C ASN A 173 1.05 7.87 -19.89
N GLU A 174 1.74 8.01 -21.01
CA GLU A 174 1.95 6.96 -22.00
C GLU A 174 2.74 5.74 -21.45
N LYS A 175 3.50 5.92 -20.36
CA LYS A 175 4.28 4.84 -19.70
C LYS A 175 3.50 4.11 -18.62
N ILE A 176 2.29 4.57 -18.27
CA ILE A 176 1.47 3.96 -17.23
C ILE A 176 0.29 3.23 -17.85
N HIS A 177 0.22 1.92 -17.64
CA HIS A 177 -0.90 1.11 -18.09
C HIS A 177 -1.77 0.71 -16.90
N ILE A 178 -3.05 1.08 -16.91
CA ILE A 178 -3.99 0.82 -15.83
C ILE A 178 -4.84 -0.40 -16.17
N TYR A 179 -4.63 -1.49 -15.44
CA TYR A 179 -5.48 -2.67 -15.46
C TYR A 179 -6.43 -2.62 -14.26
N SER A 180 -7.50 -1.85 -14.38
CA SER A 180 -8.57 -1.81 -13.39
C SER A 180 -9.50 -3.02 -13.55
N TYR A 181 -10.24 -3.36 -12.49
CA TYR A 181 -11.07 -4.56 -12.37
C TYR A 181 -10.29 -5.85 -12.65
N SER A 182 -9.03 -5.87 -12.20
CA SER A 182 -8.06 -6.93 -12.49
C SER A 182 -7.34 -7.39 -11.21
N GLU A 183 -6.87 -8.61 -11.22
CA GLU A 183 -6.18 -9.24 -10.08
C GLU A 183 -4.95 -9.99 -10.56
N VAL A 184 -3.87 -9.97 -9.77
CA VAL A 184 -2.72 -10.84 -9.99
C VAL A 184 -3.11 -12.26 -9.61
N GLU A 185 -3.02 -13.18 -10.56
CA GLU A 185 -3.37 -14.59 -10.35
C GLU A 185 -2.16 -15.40 -9.89
N SER A 186 -1.00 -15.17 -10.49
CA SER A 186 0.24 -15.84 -10.10
C SER A 186 1.46 -14.98 -10.39
N VAL A 187 2.51 -15.20 -9.60
CA VAL A 187 3.83 -14.61 -9.77
C VAL A 187 4.87 -15.71 -9.73
N GLY A 188 5.73 -15.75 -10.75
CA GLY A 188 6.89 -16.62 -10.84
C GLY A 188 8.16 -15.84 -11.13
N GLY A 189 9.29 -16.53 -11.35
CA GLY A 189 10.56 -15.90 -11.66
C GLY A 189 11.37 -15.49 -10.44
N PHE A 190 12.21 -14.47 -10.59
CA PHE A 190 13.12 -14.00 -9.55
C PHE A 190 13.31 -12.48 -9.66
N VAL A 191 13.95 -11.88 -8.67
CA VAL A 191 14.20 -10.42 -8.62
C VAL A 191 14.92 -9.95 -9.90
N GLY A 192 14.31 -9.00 -10.57
CA GLY A 192 14.74 -8.48 -11.87
C GLY A 192 14.01 -9.10 -13.07
N ASN A 193 13.38 -10.27 -12.91
CA ASN A 193 12.69 -11.01 -14.00
C ASN A 193 11.52 -11.82 -13.43
N PHE A 194 10.46 -11.13 -13.05
CA PHE A 194 9.23 -11.75 -12.60
C PHE A 194 8.31 -12.04 -13.79
N HIS A 195 7.70 -13.21 -13.82
CA HIS A 195 6.63 -13.58 -14.74
C HIS A 195 5.30 -13.49 -14.00
N VAL A 196 4.42 -12.62 -14.45
CA VAL A 196 3.16 -12.36 -13.74
C VAL A 196 1.99 -12.63 -14.66
N LYS A 197 1.03 -13.39 -14.16
CA LYS A 197 -0.26 -13.61 -14.80
C LYS A 197 -1.33 -12.74 -14.12
N ILE A 198 -1.99 -11.91 -14.91
CA ILE A 198 -3.02 -10.95 -14.49
C ILE A 198 -4.35 -11.40 -15.07
N ARG A 199 -5.35 -11.59 -14.23
CA ARG A 199 -6.73 -11.82 -14.63
C ARG A 199 -7.48 -10.51 -14.72
N ARG A 200 -7.98 -10.16 -15.91
CA ARG A 200 -8.92 -9.07 -16.12
C ARG A 200 -10.34 -9.61 -16.05
N LYS A 201 -11.10 -9.17 -15.06
CA LYS A 201 -12.50 -9.61 -14.86
C LYS A 201 -13.43 -8.99 -15.91
N ALA A 202 -14.41 -9.75 -16.36
CA ALA A 202 -15.40 -9.26 -17.29
C ALA A 202 -16.23 -8.11 -16.66
N ARG A 203 -16.17 -6.91 -17.26
CA ARG A 203 -17.01 -5.76 -16.89
C ARG A 203 -18.40 -5.84 -17.53
N PHE A 204 -18.54 -6.65 -18.59
CA PHE A 204 -19.68 -6.69 -19.49
C PHE A 204 -19.96 -5.33 -20.16
N VAL A 205 -18.95 -4.49 -20.21
CA VAL A 205 -18.92 -3.18 -20.88
C VAL A 205 -17.54 -3.01 -21.54
N LYS A 206 -17.53 -2.67 -22.82
CA LYS A 206 -16.30 -2.42 -23.59
C LYS A 206 -15.69 -1.10 -23.14
N GLU A 207 -14.47 -1.15 -22.60
CA GLU A 207 -13.79 0.01 -22.00
C GLU A 207 -13.44 1.08 -23.04
N ASP A 208 -13.01 0.66 -24.22
CA ASP A 208 -12.63 1.49 -25.36
C ASP A 208 -13.82 2.19 -26.04
N VAL A 209 -15.04 1.72 -25.80
CA VAL A 209 -16.28 2.23 -26.41
C VAL A 209 -17.11 3.04 -25.43
N CYS A 210 -17.01 2.75 -24.11
CA CYS A 210 -17.83 3.39 -23.10
C CYS A 210 -17.43 4.85 -22.87
N THR A 211 -18.38 5.77 -23.06
CA THR A 211 -18.17 7.22 -22.83
C THR A 211 -18.35 7.66 -21.39
N GLY A 212 -18.73 6.77 -20.48
CA GLY A 212 -18.96 7.10 -19.06
C GLY A 212 -20.16 8.02 -18.80
N CYS A 213 -21.12 8.11 -19.71
CA CYS A 213 -22.26 9.03 -19.63
C CYS A 213 -23.27 8.71 -18.50
N GLY A 214 -23.27 7.49 -17.97
CA GLY A 214 -24.10 7.09 -16.83
C GLY A 214 -25.57 6.75 -17.17
N LEU A 215 -26.04 6.91 -18.41
CA LEU A 215 -27.43 6.66 -18.79
C LEU A 215 -27.88 5.21 -18.51
N CYS A 216 -26.99 4.25 -18.76
CA CYS A 216 -27.24 2.84 -18.46
C CYS A 216 -27.44 2.60 -16.95
N THR A 217 -26.72 3.29 -16.10
CA THR A 217 -26.89 3.26 -14.65
C THR A 217 -28.25 3.84 -14.27
N GLU A 218 -28.58 5.03 -14.76
CA GLU A 218 -29.84 5.70 -14.47
C GLU A 218 -31.08 4.85 -14.83
N LYS A 219 -31.08 4.18 -15.98
CA LYS A 219 -32.21 3.41 -16.49
C LYS A 219 -32.25 1.95 -15.99
N CYS A 220 -31.22 1.48 -15.27
CA CYS A 220 -31.21 0.11 -14.74
C CYS A 220 -32.37 -0.13 -13.76
N PRO A 221 -33.20 -1.16 -13.97
CA PRO A 221 -34.34 -1.45 -13.08
C PRO A 221 -33.91 -2.02 -11.73
N GLN A 222 -32.71 -2.60 -11.62
CA GLN A 222 -32.22 -3.20 -10.40
C GLN A 222 -31.59 -2.12 -9.50
N LYS A 223 -32.40 -1.67 -8.52
CA LYS A 223 -32.11 -0.48 -7.69
C LYS A 223 -31.63 -0.79 -6.26
N LYS A 224 -31.75 -2.04 -5.82
CA LYS A 224 -31.50 -2.45 -4.43
C LYS A 224 -30.23 -3.30 -4.34
N VAL A 225 -29.14 -2.81 -4.89
CA VAL A 225 -27.83 -3.44 -4.74
C VAL A 225 -27.06 -2.67 -3.67
N PRO A 226 -26.56 -3.31 -2.61
CA PRO A 226 -25.75 -2.62 -1.61
C PRO A 226 -24.59 -1.87 -2.30
N ASN A 227 -24.38 -0.63 -1.92
CA ASN A 227 -23.31 0.21 -2.49
C ASN A 227 -22.03 0.05 -1.68
N GLU A 228 -21.12 -0.73 -2.17
CA GLU A 228 -19.84 -1.01 -1.50
C GLU A 228 -18.98 0.27 -1.36
N PHE A 229 -19.13 1.23 -2.27
CA PHE A 229 -18.43 2.51 -2.18
C PHE A 229 -18.87 3.31 -0.96
N ASN A 230 -20.14 3.22 -0.58
CA ASN A 230 -20.69 3.81 0.63
C ASN A 230 -20.86 2.78 1.76
N LEU A 231 -20.08 1.68 1.72
CA LEU A 231 -20.06 0.66 2.79
C LEU A 231 -21.43 0.04 3.11
N GLY A 232 -22.31 0.01 2.12
CA GLY A 232 -23.66 -0.54 2.26
C GLY A 232 -24.68 0.39 2.88
N MET A 233 -24.33 1.63 3.23
CA MET A 233 -25.25 2.61 3.81
C MET A 233 -26.34 3.11 2.84
N ASP A 234 -26.13 2.95 1.55
CA ASP A 234 -27.11 3.21 0.51
C ASP A 234 -27.11 2.11 -0.56
N ASN A 235 -27.91 2.29 -1.61
CA ASN A 235 -28.04 1.33 -2.69
C ASN A 235 -27.55 1.91 -4.01
N ARG A 236 -26.88 1.08 -4.78
CA ARG A 236 -26.53 1.34 -6.20
C ARG A 236 -27.37 0.49 -7.16
N ARG A 237 -27.11 0.65 -8.44
CA ARG A 237 -27.67 -0.17 -9.52
C ARG A 237 -26.76 -1.38 -9.81
N ALA A 238 -27.32 -2.39 -10.50
CA ALA A 238 -26.53 -3.54 -10.95
C ALA A 238 -25.50 -3.17 -12.04
N ILE A 239 -25.75 -2.13 -12.83
CA ILE A 239 -24.72 -1.47 -13.65
C ILE A 239 -24.43 -0.12 -13.04
N TYR A 240 -23.15 0.20 -12.85
CA TYR A 240 -22.74 1.36 -12.07
C TYR A 240 -21.37 1.89 -12.49
N ILE A 241 -21.10 3.14 -12.16
CA ILE A 241 -19.79 3.77 -12.06
C ILE A 241 -19.60 4.08 -10.60
N PRO A 242 -18.50 3.68 -9.94
CA PRO A 242 -18.36 3.76 -8.47
C PRO A 242 -18.55 5.17 -7.90
N PHE A 243 -17.96 6.18 -8.56
CA PHE A 243 -18.09 7.60 -8.20
C PHE A 243 -17.82 8.49 -9.40
N ALA A 244 -18.13 9.77 -9.29
CA ALA A 244 -18.15 10.71 -10.44
C ALA A 244 -16.77 10.91 -11.10
N GLN A 245 -15.68 10.91 -10.31
CA GLN A 245 -14.30 11.12 -10.74
C GLN A 245 -13.56 9.82 -11.05
N ALA A 246 -14.27 8.70 -11.24
CA ALA A 246 -13.67 7.39 -11.53
C ALA A 246 -12.69 7.43 -12.71
N VAL A 247 -11.58 6.72 -12.59
CA VAL A 247 -10.56 6.54 -13.63
C VAL A 247 -10.20 5.04 -13.70
N PRO A 248 -10.46 4.37 -14.85
CA PRO A 248 -11.24 4.84 -15.98
C PRO A 248 -12.72 5.08 -15.60
N LYS A 249 -13.35 6.05 -16.28
CA LYS A 249 -14.77 6.33 -16.08
C LYS A 249 -15.63 5.42 -16.97
N VAL A 250 -15.65 4.15 -16.63
CA VAL A 250 -16.33 3.08 -17.38
C VAL A 250 -17.35 2.39 -16.49
N ALA A 251 -18.55 2.17 -17.00
CA ALA A 251 -19.57 1.42 -16.28
C ALA A 251 -19.16 -0.04 -16.12
N THR A 252 -19.59 -0.67 -15.04
CA THR A 252 -19.37 -2.09 -14.74
C THR A 252 -20.69 -2.74 -14.39
N ILE A 253 -20.96 -3.93 -14.90
CA ILE A 253 -22.14 -4.72 -14.53
C ILE A 253 -21.75 -5.72 -13.45
N ASP A 254 -22.49 -5.71 -12.34
CA ASP A 254 -22.34 -6.70 -11.29
C ASP A 254 -23.14 -7.97 -11.67
N PRO A 255 -22.45 -9.10 -11.94
CA PRO A 255 -23.12 -10.32 -12.39
C PRO A 255 -24.05 -10.92 -11.33
N ASN A 256 -23.78 -10.67 -10.04
CA ASN A 256 -24.57 -11.20 -8.94
C ASN A 256 -25.94 -10.55 -8.81
N TYR A 257 -26.13 -9.37 -9.39
CA TYR A 257 -27.37 -8.61 -9.30
C TYR A 257 -28.02 -8.31 -10.64
N CYS A 258 -27.33 -8.53 -11.77
CA CYS A 258 -27.83 -8.24 -13.09
C CYS A 258 -28.85 -9.31 -13.56
N ASN A 259 -30.10 -8.92 -13.79
CA ASN A 259 -31.14 -9.83 -14.27
C ASN A 259 -30.82 -10.43 -15.65
N MET A 260 -30.13 -9.68 -16.53
CA MET A 260 -29.76 -10.20 -17.84
C MET A 260 -28.72 -11.32 -17.72
N LEU A 261 -27.69 -11.15 -16.88
CA LEU A 261 -26.65 -12.16 -16.69
C LEU A 261 -27.15 -13.36 -15.87
N LYS A 262 -28.10 -13.17 -14.96
CA LYS A 262 -28.66 -14.24 -14.12
C LYS A 262 -29.70 -15.09 -14.85
N ASN A 263 -30.57 -14.52 -15.62
CA ASN A 263 -31.74 -15.20 -16.16
C ASN A 263 -32.14 -14.81 -17.60
N GLY A 264 -31.35 -13.97 -18.27
CA GLY A 264 -31.62 -13.51 -19.62
C GLY A 264 -32.82 -12.54 -19.80
N LYS A 265 -33.45 -12.12 -18.71
CA LYS A 265 -34.72 -11.37 -18.75
C LYS A 265 -34.52 -9.88 -18.49
N CYS A 266 -33.66 -9.23 -19.28
CA CYS A 266 -33.45 -7.77 -19.21
C CYS A 266 -32.80 -7.30 -20.52
N GLY A 267 -32.01 -6.26 -20.52
CA GLY A 267 -31.32 -5.70 -21.67
C GLY A 267 -31.51 -4.18 -21.80
N VAL A 268 -32.05 -3.56 -20.75
CA VAL A 268 -32.32 -2.10 -20.76
C VAL A 268 -31.06 -1.30 -20.99
N CYS A 269 -29.94 -1.63 -20.29
CA CYS A 269 -28.67 -0.90 -20.46
C CYS A 269 -28.12 -1.00 -21.88
N ALA A 270 -28.26 -2.13 -22.57
CA ALA A 270 -27.87 -2.26 -23.98
C ALA A 270 -28.73 -1.43 -24.90
N LYS A 271 -30.05 -1.36 -24.63
CA LYS A 271 -31.00 -0.57 -25.48
C LYS A 271 -30.79 0.93 -25.38
N VAL A 272 -30.36 1.42 -24.21
CA VAL A 272 -30.14 2.86 -23.98
C VAL A 272 -28.71 3.32 -24.25
N CYS A 273 -27.78 2.41 -24.50
CA CYS A 273 -26.40 2.73 -24.77
C CYS A 273 -26.20 3.12 -26.23
N SER A 274 -26.14 4.41 -26.51
CA SER A 274 -25.92 4.93 -27.88
C SER A 274 -24.55 4.53 -28.45
N ALA A 275 -23.56 4.35 -27.61
CA ALA A 275 -22.20 3.91 -28.01
C ALA A 275 -22.11 2.39 -28.27
N GLY A 276 -23.13 1.59 -27.89
CA GLY A 276 -23.08 0.13 -28.07
C GLY A 276 -22.03 -0.59 -27.23
N ALA A 277 -21.67 -0.01 -26.09
CA ALA A 277 -20.58 -0.52 -25.26
C ALA A 277 -20.95 -1.79 -24.44
N ILE A 278 -22.23 -2.15 -24.32
CA ILE A 278 -22.66 -3.28 -23.48
C ILE A 278 -22.42 -4.60 -24.20
N ASP A 279 -21.73 -5.52 -23.54
CA ASP A 279 -21.43 -6.85 -24.03
C ASP A 279 -21.60 -7.91 -22.92
N TYR A 280 -22.75 -8.54 -22.89
CA TYR A 280 -23.07 -9.58 -21.90
C TYR A 280 -22.32 -10.91 -22.09
N LYS A 281 -21.59 -11.05 -23.22
CA LYS A 281 -20.84 -12.25 -23.55
C LYS A 281 -19.37 -12.17 -23.13
N GLN A 282 -18.92 -11.04 -22.57
CA GLN A 282 -17.57 -10.92 -22.07
C GLN A 282 -17.25 -12.02 -21.06
N THR A 283 -16.04 -12.51 -21.13
CA THR A 283 -15.43 -13.44 -20.16
C THR A 283 -14.15 -12.84 -19.61
N ASP A 284 -13.69 -13.38 -18.51
CA ASP A 284 -12.38 -13.01 -17.95
C ASP A 284 -11.28 -13.26 -18.98
N THR A 285 -10.34 -12.35 -19.07
CA THR A 285 -9.16 -12.46 -19.93
C THR A 285 -7.90 -12.47 -19.10
N PHE A 286 -6.82 -13.04 -19.66
CA PHE A 286 -5.55 -13.17 -18.96
C PHE A 286 -4.45 -12.46 -19.74
N ILE A 287 -3.56 -11.80 -19.02
CA ILE A 287 -2.37 -11.15 -19.53
C ILE A 287 -1.18 -11.80 -18.83
N GLU A 288 -0.18 -12.21 -19.59
CA GLU A 288 1.11 -12.67 -19.07
C GLU A 288 2.16 -11.63 -19.44
N GLN A 289 2.88 -11.11 -18.46
CA GLN A 289 3.84 -10.03 -18.63
C GLN A 289 5.04 -10.21 -17.72
N GLU A 290 6.21 -9.77 -18.21
CA GLU A 290 7.46 -9.77 -17.45
C GLU A 290 7.71 -8.41 -16.78
N TYR A 291 8.23 -8.47 -15.54
CA TYR A 291 8.54 -7.28 -14.75
C TYR A 291 9.89 -7.41 -14.05
N GLY A 292 10.64 -6.31 -13.98
CA GLY A 292 11.88 -6.24 -13.21
C GLY A 292 11.64 -6.00 -11.72
N ALA A 293 10.53 -5.36 -11.38
CA ALA A 293 10.16 -5.06 -10.00
C ALA A 293 8.66 -5.17 -9.79
N ILE A 294 8.26 -5.55 -8.57
CA ILE A 294 6.86 -5.57 -8.13
C ILE A 294 6.75 -4.73 -6.86
N VAL A 295 5.84 -3.76 -6.86
CA VAL A 295 5.53 -2.91 -5.71
C VAL A 295 4.15 -3.30 -5.18
N ALA A 296 4.08 -3.75 -3.93
CA ALA A 296 2.82 -4.06 -3.25
C ALA A 296 2.27 -2.81 -2.57
N ALA A 297 1.22 -2.22 -3.15
CA ALA A 297 0.53 -1.03 -2.65
C ALA A 297 -0.95 -1.35 -2.34
N THR A 298 -1.21 -2.50 -1.73
CA THR A 298 -2.54 -3.10 -1.56
C THR A 298 -3.42 -2.40 -0.52
N GLY A 299 -2.88 -1.38 0.15
CA GLY A 299 -3.60 -0.60 1.15
C GLY A 299 -3.92 -1.39 2.42
N PHE A 300 -5.04 -1.07 3.04
CA PHE A 300 -5.52 -1.73 4.26
C PHE A 300 -7.00 -2.09 4.15
N ASN A 301 -7.44 -3.05 4.93
CA ASN A 301 -8.86 -3.31 5.17
C ASN A 301 -9.21 -2.82 6.57
N PRO A 302 -10.33 -2.10 6.75
CA PRO A 302 -10.86 -1.82 8.08
C PRO A 302 -11.08 -3.12 8.85
N ILE A 303 -10.93 -3.05 10.16
CA ILE A 303 -11.24 -4.19 11.01
C ILE A 303 -12.73 -4.54 10.92
N ASP A 304 -13.05 -5.81 11.01
CA ASP A 304 -14.43 -6.27 11.06
C ASP A 304 -15.00 -6.00 12.46
N LEU A 305 -15.79 -4.94 12.57
CA LEU A 305 -16.38 -4.48 13.83
C LEU A 305 -17.48 -5.42 14.34
N SER A 306 -18.02 -6.30 13.50
CA SER A 306 -19.03 -7.31 13.93
C SER A 306 -18.48 -8.33 14.93
N LYS A 307 -17.15 -8.38 15.09
CA LYS A 307 -16.44 -9.24 16.06
C LYS A 307 -16.31 -8.64 17.46
N PHE A 308 -16.83 -7.44 17.67
CA PHE A 308 -16.71 -6.67 18.92
C PHE A 308 -18.10 -6.27 19.41
N ASP A 309 -18.81 -7.25 19.98
CA ASP A 309 -20.21 -7.11 20.44
C ASP A 309 -20.38 -6.02 21.49
N GLU A 310 -19.34 -5.74 22.29
CA GLU A 310 -19.30 -4.70 23.32
C GLU A 310 -19.55 -3.28 22.77
N PHE A 311 -19.33 -3.04 21.47
CA PHE A 311 -19.58 -1.75 20.84
C PHE A 311 -20.90 -1.66 20.10
N ALA A 312 -21.69 -2.75 20.09
CA ALA A 312 -23.01 -2.81 19.48
C ALA A 312 -23.10 -2.41 17.98
N TYR A 313 -22.00 -2.55 17.22
CA TYR A 313 -21.95 -2.19 15.80
C TYR A 313 -23.02 -2.92 14.97
N SER A 314 -23.19 -4.21 15.20
CA SER A 314 -24.23 -5.02 14.50
C SER A 314 -25.64 -4.83 15.05
N GLN A 315 -25.80 -4.13 16.17
CA GLN A 315 -27.08 -4.02 16.91
C GLN A 315 -27.74 -2.65 16.74
N SER A 316 -26.95 -1.60 16.48
CA SER A 316 -27.44 -0.24 16.33
C SER A 316 -26.93 0.38 15.02
N PRO A 317 -27.81 0.88 14.16
CA PRO A 317 -27.42 1.56 12.93
C PRO A 317 -26.64 2.88 13.17
N ASP A 318 -26.71 3.46 14.38
CA ASP A 318 -26.02 4.68 14.74
C ASP A 318 -24.57 4.43 15.23
N VAL A 319 -24.16 3.18 15.36
CA VAL A 319 -22.78 2.80 15.59
C VAL A 319 -22.11 2.54 14.24
N VAL A 320 -21.23 3.42 13.85
CA VAL A 320 -20.61 3.42 12.51
C VAL A 320 -19.09 3.32 12.63
N SER A 321 -18.45 2.73 11.62
CA SER A 321 -17.00 2.75 11.50
C SER A 321 -16.49 4.15 11.13
N SER A 322 -15.19 4.40 11.31
CA SER A 322 -14.58 5.67 10.89
C SER A 322 -14.76 5.94 9.40
N LEU A 323 -14.70 4.92 8.56
CA LEU A 323 -14.86 5.10 7.12
C LEU A 323 -16.33 5.36 6.73
N GLU A 324 -17.30 4.76 7.40
CA GLU A 324 -18.73 5.08 7.26
C GLU A 324 -19.01 6.51 7.72
N PHE A 325 -18.41 6.93 8.82
CA PHE A 325 -18.51 8.32 9.28
C PHE A 325 -17.96 9.32 8.24
N GLU A 326 -16.79 9.03 7.63
CA GLU A 326 -16.25 9.83 6.52
C GLU A 326 -17.22 9.90 5.34
N ARG A 327 -17.91 8.80 5.02
CA ARG A 327 -18.91 8.81 3.95
C ARG A 327 -20.15 9.66 4.29
N LEU A 328 -20.58 9.69 5.56
CA LEU A 328 -21.66 10.57 6.00
C LEU A 328 -21.28 12.05 5.93
N MET A 329 -20.01 12.37 6.19
CA MET A 329 -19.51 13.76 6.13
C MET A 329 -19.19 14.23 4.70
N ASN A 330 -19.04 13.32 3.75
CA ASN A 330 -18.64 13.66 2.39
C ASN A 330 -19.83 14.16 1.56
N ALA A 331 -19.63 15.26 0.81
CA ALA A 331 -20.66 15.85 -0.05
C ALA A 331 -21.20 14.88 -1.14
N ALA A 332 -20.40 13.89 -1.56
CA ALA A 332 -20.80 12.82 -2.47
C ALA A 332 -21.24 11.54 -1.72
N GLY A 333 -21.42 11.60 -0.42
CA GLY A 333 -21.87 10.49 0.42
C GLY A 333 -23.40 10.34 0.47
N PRO A 334 -23.89 9.35 1.20
CA PRO A 334 -25.31 9.00 1.21
C PRO A 334 -26.22 10.11 1.78
N THR A 335 -25.67 11.01 2.59
CA THR A 335 -26.37 12.15 3.21
C THR A 335 -26.01 13.50 2.62
N SER A 336 -25.33 13.50 1.47
CA SER A 336 -24.89 14.73 0.75
C SER A 336 -24.08 15.69 1.66
N GLY A 337 -23.23 15.13 2.54
CA GLY A 337 -22.35 15.89 3.43
C GLY A 337 -23.03 16.43 4.69
N THR A 338 -24.30 16.12 4.92
CA THR A 338 -25.00 16.46 6.15
C THR A 338 -24.90 15.30 7.14
N LEU A 339 -24.30 15.51 8.30
CA LEU A 339 -24.21 14.47 9.30
C LEU A 339 -25.59 14.15 9.90
N LEU A 340 -26.13 13.03 9.53
CA LEU A 340 -27.43 12.53 9.99
C LEU A 340 -27.24 11.15 10.62
N ARG A 341 -28.07 10.85 11.62
CA ARG A 341 -28.13 9.53 12.25
C ARG A 341 -28.71 8.53 11.25
N PRO A 342 -28.07 7.39 11.00
CA PRO A 342 -28.60 6.36 10.11
C PRO A 342 -29.95 5.80 10.52
N SER A 343 -30.27 5.81 11.83
CA SER A 343 -31.52 5.25 12.37
C SER A 343 -32.77 6.07 12.00
N ASP A 344 -32.70 7.37 12.05
CA ASP A 344 -33.89 8.25 11.95
C ASP A 344 -33.71 9.50 11.06
N GLY A 345 -32.51 9.70 10.51
CA GLY A 345 -32.22 10.84 9.63
C GLY A 345 -32.17 12.19 10.34
N THR A 346 -32.05 12.23 11.67
CA THR A 346 -31.93 13.48 12.43
C THR A 346 -30.47 13.82 12.71
N HIS A 347 -30.20 15.08 13.09
CA HIS A 347 -28.85 15.49 13.49
C HIS A 347 -28.49 14.87 14.85
N PRO A 348 -27.29 14.29 15.00
CA PRO A 348 -26.81 13.82 16.30
C PRO A 348 -26.55 15.02 17.23
N LYS A 349 -26.98 14.91 18.49
CA LYS A 349 -26.68 15.91 19.54
C LYS A 349 -25.33 15.67 20.21
N THR A 350 -24.89 14.42 20.22
CA THR A 350 -23.64 13.98 20.84
C THR A 350 -23.01 12.90 19.97
N ILE A 351 -21.69 13.01 19.79
CA ILE A 351 -20.89 12.01 19.04
C ILE A 351 -19.81 11.48 19.97
N VAL A 352 -19.68 10.17 20.02
CA VAL A 352 -18.65 9.48 20.80
C VAL A 352 -17.69 8.76 19.87
N PHE A 353 -16.41 9.08 19.95
CA PHE A 353 -15.34 8.39 19.21
C PHE A 353 -14.70 7.34 20.10
N VAL A 354 -14.86 6.07 19.73
CA VAL A 354 -14.19 4.94 20.39
C VAL A 354 -12.92 4.60 19.59
N GLN A 355 -11.77 4.86 20.18
CA GLN A 355 -10.47 4.71 19.54
C GLN A 355 -9.87 3.31 19.75
N CYS A 356 -9.03 2.89 18.80
CA CYS A 356 -8.23 1.67 18.92
C CYS A 356 -9.04 0.35 19.04
N VAL A 357 -10.29 0.34 18.58
CA VAL A 357 -11.12 -0.88 18.57
C VAL A 357 -10.36 -2.02 17.88
N GLY A 358 -10.23 -3.16 18.58
CA GLY A 358 -9.56 -4.36 18.08
C GLY A 358 -8.04 -4.29 17.94
N SER A 359 -7.42 -3.13 18.16
CA SER A 359 -5.96 -2.97 18.13
C SER A 359 -5.34 -2.87 19.51
N ARG A 360 -6.09 -2.39 20.52
CA ARG A 360 -5.70 -2.36 21.93
C ARG A 360 -6.58 -3.28 22.75
N CYS A 361 -5.97 -4.19 23.51
CA CYS A 361 -6.65 -5.01 24.51
C CYS A 361 -5.62 -5.58 25.49
N ASP A 362 -6.09 -5.99 26.67
CA ASP A 362 -5.24 -6.58 27.71
C ASP A 362 -4.86 -8.05 27.43
N GLY A 363 -5.45 -8.67 26.40
CA GLY A 363 -5.17 -10.04 25.98
C GLY A 363 -4.44 -10.11 24.64
N ALA A 364 -3.50 -11.05 24.49
CA ALA A 364 -2.66 -11.19 23.31
C ALA A 364 -3.39 -11.65 22.04
N GLU A 365 -4.61 -12.15 22.15
CA GLU A 365 -5.32 -12.78 21.02
C GLU A 365 -5.92 -11.80 20.02
N LYS A 366 -6.34 -10.60 20.45
CA LYS A 366 -7.06 -9.65 19.61
C LYS A 366 -6.37 -8.31 19.39
N GLY A 367 -5.30 -8.00 20.12
CA GLY A 367 -4.61 -6.72 20.05
C GLY A 367 -3.38 -6.66 20.94
N LYS A 368 -2.88 -5.45 21.21
CA LYS A 368 -1.71 -5.18 22.03
C LYS A 368 -2.04 -4.21 23.17
N PRO A 369 -1.43 -4.35 24.36
CA PRO A 369 -1.69 -3.45 25.49
C PRO A 369 -1.12 -2.05 25.30
N TYR A 370 -0.25 -1.84 24.33
CA TYR A 370 0.38 -0.54 24.05
C TYR A 370 -0.29 0.18 22.88
N CYS A 371 -0.24 1.50 22.90
CA CYS A 371 -0.77 2.37 21.85
C CYS A 371 0.29 2.68 20.80
N SER A 372 -0.10 2.69 19.51
CA SER A 372 0.66 3.35 18.46
C SER A 372 0.45 4.87 18.60
N LYS A 373 1.47 5.60 19.06
CA LYS A 373 1.41 7.06 19.26
C LYS A 373 0.90 7.82 18.03
N THR A 374 1.20 7.34 16.84
CA THR A 374 0.85 8.01 15.58
C THR A 374 -0.66 8.15 15.42
N VAL A 375 -1.43 7.09 15.66
CA VAL A 375 -2.89 7.12 15.50
C VAL A 375 -3.56 7.99 16.57
N SER A 376 -3.18 7.83 17.84
CA SER A 376 -3.75 8.60 18.95
C SER A 376 -3.45 10.09 18.83
N TYR A 377 -2.25 10.46 18.40
CA TYR A 377 -1.85 11.86 18.21
C TYR A 377 -2.67 12.54 17.11
N THR A 378 -2.88 11.85 16.00
CA THR A 378 -3.63 12.39 14.84
C THR A 378 -5.10 12.68 15.19
N HIS A 379 -5.74 11.82 15.98
CA HIS A 379 -7.15 12.01 16.36
C HIS A 379 -7.37 13.03 17.49
N LEU A 380 -6.40 13.18 18.42
CA LEU A 380 -6.52 14.13 19.53
C LEU A 380 -6.26 15.60 19.14
N THR A 381 -5.69 15.83 17.96
CA THR A 381 -5.40 17.17 17.45
C THR A 381 -6.46 17.71 16.49
N LEU A 382 -7.57 16.98 16.30
CA LEU A 382 -8.71 17.52 15.54
C LEU A 382 -9.33 18.69 16.30
N PRO A 383 -9.51 19.85 15.67
CA PRO A 383 -10.31 20.92 16.26
C PRO A 383 -11.74 20.42 16.40
N THR A 384 -12.23 20.45 17.62
CA THR A 384 -13.64 20.20 17.98
C THR A 384 -14.54 21.28 17.41
#